data_360a2ad654202c47c22086bba82dcce1
#
_entry.id   360a2ad654202c47c22086bba82dcce1
#
_cell.length_a   1.000
_cell.length_b   1.000
_cell.length_c   1.000
_cell.angle_alpha   90.00
_cell.angle_beta   90.00
_cell.angle_gamma   90.00
#
_symmetry.space_group_name_H-M   'P 1'
#
loop_
_entity.id
_entity.type
_entity.pdbx_description
1 polymer ?
#
loop_
_entity_poly.entity_id
_entity_poly.type
_entity_poly.pdbx_seq_one_letter_code
_entity_poly.pdbx_strand_id
1 'polypeptide(L)'
;CPHCGGRMVDMLVLDGRDERLKFLGLDGILTATCCPSCVGFLKGPAFNSFTLDGGVEVFPSELFDGAEKTDCYVSPEEYKALTENPFVLGEAPVPLFYGAACQDVNTVGGFANWVQDAEYTTCPHCGKPMKYLAQIQWDTVFDCAEGTLYVEFCPDCQIISMQHQQT
;
A
#
# COMPACT_ATOMS: atom_id res chain seq x y z
N CYS A 1 -12.81 3.31 -9.21
CA CYS A 1 -11.56 3.48 -9.94
C CYS A 1 -11.81 4.14 -11.29
N PRO A 2 -11.12 5.23 -11.64
CA PRO A 2 -11.35 5.93 -12.91
C PRO A 2 -10.88 5.13 -14.13
N HIS A 3 -9.99 4.15 -13.95
CA HIS A 3 -9.45 3.34 -15.04
C HIS A 3 -10.35 2.15 -15.41
N CYS A 4 -10.68 1.30 -14.42
CA CYS A 4 -11.43 0.06 -14.69
C CYS A 4 -12.89 0.11 -14.23
N GLY A 5 -13.33 1.15 -13.52
CA GLY A 5 -14.67 1.22 -12.93
C GLY A 5 -14.87 0.32 -11.71
N GLY A 6 -13.86 -0.45 -11.31
CA GLY A 6 -13.89 -1.30 -10.12
C GLY A 6 -13.90 -0.49 -8.81
N ARG A 7 -14.06 -1.18 -7.70
CA ARG A 7 -14.08 -0.56 -6.38
C ARG A 7 -12.67 -0.16 -5.94
N MET A 8 -12.56 0.98 -5.29
CA MET A 8 -11.38 1.32 -4.50
C MET A 8 -11.43 0.55 -3.18
N VAL A 9 -10.28 0.14 -2.67
CA VAL A 9 -10.15 -0.65 -1.45
C VAL A 9 -9.16 0.03 -0.51
N ASP A 10 -9.52 0.10 0.76
CA ASP A 10 -8.62 0.52 1.83
C ASP A 10 -7.68 -0.66 2.15
N MET A 11 -6.52 -0.66 1.48
CA MET A 11 -5.50 -1.72 1.62
C MET A 11 -4.86 -1.72 3.00
N LEU A 12 -4.81 -0.55 3.65
CA LEU A 12 -4.24 -0.39 4.97
C LEU A 12 -5.02 0.67 5.74
N VAL A 13 -5.48 0.31 6.94
CA VAL A 13 -6.11 1.23 7.90
C VAL A 13 -5.40 1.08 9.23
N LEU A 14 -4.74 2.13 9.69
CA LEU A 14 -3.96 2.12 10.93
C LEU A 14 -4.46 3.21 11.88
N ASP A 15 -4.67 2.86 13.14
CA ASP A 15 -4.91 3.83 14.20
C ASP A 15 -3.58 4.21 14.87
N GLY A 16 -3.06 5.40 14.58
CA GLY A 16 -1.80 5.90 15.13
C GLY A 16 -1.79 6.06 16.65
N ARG A 17 -2.96 5.94 17.31
CA ARG A 17 -3.08 5.92 18.78
C ARG A 17 -2.74 4.56 19.39
N ASP A 18 -2.67 3.48 18.58
CA ASP A 18 -2.18 2.19 19.03
C ASP A 18 -0.71 2.31 19.48
N GLU A 19 -0.40 1.78 20.66
CA GLU A 19 0.95 1.84 21.25
C GLU A 19 2.04 1.27 20.32
N ARG A 20 1.70 0.24 19.51
CA ARG A 20 2.60 -0.40 18.55
C ARG A 20 2.91 0.50 17.35
N LEU A 21 2.08 1.51 17.10
CA LEU A 21 2.14 2.43 15.96
C LEU A 21 2.61 3.85 16.33
N LYS A 22 3.05 4.06 17.56
CA LYS A 22 3.55 5.38 18.02
C LYS A 22 4.67 5.97 17.16
N PHE A 23 5.43 5.13 16.46
CA PHE A 23 6.47 5.58 15.54
C PHE A 23 5.94 6.41 14.36
N LEU A 24 4.63 6.30 14.04
CA LEU A 24 3.98 7.11 13.01
C LEU A 24 3.90 8.59 13.40
N GLY A 25 3.82 8.89 14.70
CA GLY A 25 3.64 10.25 15.20
C GLY A 25 2.28 10.85 14.85
N LEU A 26 1.26 10.01 14.66
CA LEU A 26 -0.10 10.40 14.29
C LEU A 26 -1.07 10.13 15.44
N ASP A 27 -1.99 11.06 15.66
CA ASP A 27 -3.08 10.94 16.63
C ASP A 27 -4.43 10.79 15.90
N GLY A 28 -4.58 9.65 15.23
CA GLY A 28 -5.79 9.37 14.45
C GLY A 28 -5.58 8.24 13.43
N ILE A 29 -6.50 8.16 12.49
CA ILE A 29 -6.55 7.11 11.49
C ILE A 29 -5.73 7.50 10.25
N LEU A 30 -4.89 6.59 9.80
CA LEU A 30 -4.20 6.65 8.52
C LEU A 30 -4.84 5.61 7.60
N THR A 31 -5.24 6.00 6.38
CA THR A 31 -5.86 5.10 5.41
C THR A 31 -5.13 5.17 4.08
N ALA A 32 -4.70 4.02 3.57
CA ALA A 32 -4.10 3.84 2.26
C ALA A 32 -5.10 3.14 1.33
N THR A 33 -5.56 3.87 0.31
CA THR A 33 -6.63 3.42 -0.58
C THR A 33 -6.15 3.35 -2.03
N CYS A 34 -6.30 2.21 -2.68
CA CYS A 34 -6.03 2.08 -4.12
C CYS A 34 -7.04 1.16 -4.80
N CYS A 35 -6.95 1.08 -6.13
CA CYS A 35 -7.63 0.06 -6.90
C CYS A 35 -6.73 -1.17 -7.00
N PRO A 36 -7.10 -2.31 -6.40
CA PRO A 36 -6.27 -3.50 -6.45
C PRO A 36 -6.09 -4.05 -7.87
N SER A 37 -7.05 -3.82 -8.78
CA SER A 37 -6.93 -4.20 -10.19
C SER A 37 -5.91 -3.35 -10.96
N CYS A 38 -5.71 -2.08 -10.57
CA CYS A 38 -4.96 -1.13 -11.40
C CYS A 38 -3.60 -0.79 -10.83
N VAL A 39 -3.36 -0.98 -9.54
CA VAL A 39 -2.14 -0.48 -8.87
C VAL A 39 -0.85 -1.04 -9.48
N GLY A 40 -0.85 -2.29 -9.95
CA GLY A 40 0.28 -2.91 -10.66
C GLY A 40 0.48 -2.44 -12.11
N PHE A 41 -0.46 -1.65 -12.67
CA PHE A 41 -0.43 -1.17 -14.05
C PHE A 41 -0.28 0.35 -14.14
N LEU A 42 0.01 1.02 -13.05
CA LEU A 42 0.22 2.46 -13.05
C LEU A 42 1.63 2.82 -13.51
N LYS A 43 1.79 3.95 -14.20
CA LYS A 43 3.10 4.51 -14.61
C LYS A 43 3.99 4.89 -13.43
N GLY A 44 3.41 5.02 -12.25
CA GLY A 44 4.08 5.39 -11.01
C GLY A 44 3.21 5.05 -9.81
N PRO A 45 3.57 5.50 -8.61
CA PRO A 45 2.81 5.20 -7.41
C PRO A 45 1.36 5.72 -7.50
N ALA A 46 0.43 4.97 -6.92
CA ALA A 46 -0.87 5.50 -6.58
C ALA A 46 -0.73 6.42 -5.37
N PHE A 47 -1.43 7.57 -5.37
CA PHE A 47 -1.42 8.49 -4.24
C PHE A 47 -2.83 8.72 -3.70
N ASN A 48 -2.92 8.85 -2.38
CA ASN A 48 -4.09 9.44 -1.73
C ASN A 48 -3.67 10.37 -0.58
N SER A 49 -4.45 11.39 -0.30
CA SER A 49 -4.40 12.07 0.99
C SER A 49 -5.29 11.33 1.99
N PHE A 50 -5.00 11.53 3.28
CA PHE A 50 -5.85 11.05 4.36
C PHE A 50 -6.08 12.15 5.39
N THR A 51 -7.17 12.04 6.13
CA THR A 51 -7.43 12.87 7.31
C THR A 51 -7.45 11.99 8.55
N LEU A 52 -7.09 12.54 9.72
CA LEU A 52 -6.95 11.77 10.96
C LEU A 52 -8.27 11.19 11.51
N ASP A 53 -9.40 11.54 10.91
CA ASP A 53 -10.72 10.95 11.16
C ASP A 53 -11.06 9.81 10.16
N GLY A 54 -10.12 9.45 9.26
CA GLY A 54 -10.27 8.36 8.32
C GLY A 54 -10.73 8.75 6.92
N GLY A 55 -10.89 10.05 6.63
CA GLY A 55 -11.22 10.53 5.29
C GLY A 55 -10.10 10.29 4.29
N VAL A 56 -10.44 10.02 3.03
CA VAL A 56 -9.51 9.74 1.94
C VAL A 56 -9.90 10.50 0.68
N GLU A 57 -8.90 11.08 0.00
CA GLU A 57 -9.03 11.62 -1.34
C GLU A 57 -7.94 10.99 -2.24
N VAL A 58 -8.38 10.24 -3.25
CA VAL A 58 -7.47 9.56 -4.19
C VAL A 58 -7.06 10.52 -5.29
N PHE A 59 -5.75 10.57 -5.59
CA PHE A 59 -5.22 11.45 -6.63
C PHE A 59 -5.34 10.80 -8.02
N PRO A 60 -5.42 11.62 -9.07
CA PRO A 60 -5.36 11.14 -10.45
C PRO A 60 -4.07 10.35 -10.70
N SER A 61 -4.19 9.28 -11.46
CA SER A 61 -3.07 8.43 -11.88
C SER A 61 -3.21 8.08 -13.36
N GLU A 62 -2.17 7.52 -13.96
CA GLU A 62 -2.15 7.08 -15.36
C GLU A 62 -1.70 5.62 -15.43
N LEU A 63 -2.28 4.86 -16.36
CA LEU A 63 -1.80 3.52 -16.69
C LEU A 63 -0.52 3.62 -17.54
N PHE A 64 0.37 2.63 -17.45
CA PHE A 64 1.52 2.56 -18.34
C PHE A 64 1.08 2.31 -19.81
N ASP A 65 1.95 2.67 -20.74
CA ASP A 65 1.64 2.54 -22.18
C ASP A 65 1.46 1.07 -22.56
N GLY A 66 0.32 0.74 -23.14
CA GLY A 66 -0.04 -0.62 -23.54
C GLY A 66 -0.86 -1.39 -22.49
N ALA A 67 -1.08 -0.86 -21.28
CA ALA A 67 -2.02 -1.46 -20.36
C ALA A 67 -3.47 -1.25 -20.85
N GLU A 68 -4.23 -2.33 -20.89
CA GLU A 68 -5.64 -2.28 -21.24
C GLU A 68 -6.52 -2.35 -19.99
N LYS A 69 -7.73 -1.78 -20.07
CA LYS A 69 -8.69 -1.85 -18.95
C LYS A 69 -9.06 -3.29 -18.55
N THR A 70 -8.98 -4.24 -19.47
CA THR A 70 -9.22 -5.65 -19.24
C THR A 70 -8.15 -6.31 -18.38
N ASP A 71 -6.93 -5.76 -18.37
CA ASP A 71 -5.82 -6.26 -17.53
C ASP A 71 -5.98 -5.86 -16.07
N CYS A 72 -6.87 -4.91 -15.81
CA CYS A 72 -7.12 -4.31 -14.51
C CYS A 72 -8.42 -4.85 -13.87
N TYR A 73 -8.63 -6.17 -13.88
CA TYR A 73 -9.86 -6.75 -13.37
C TYR A 73 -9.64 -7.62 -12.13
N VAL A 74 -10.33 -7.29 -11.06
CA VAL A 74 -10.49 -8.12 -9.87
C VAL A 74 -11.95 -8.55 -9.81
N SER A 75 -12.20 -9.85 -9.67
CA SER A 75 -13.55 -10.41 -9.64
C SER A 75 -14.35 -9.94 -8.43
N PRO A 76 -15.69 -10.00 -8.49
CA PRO A 76 -16.53 -9.69 -7.33
C PRO A 76 -16.25 -10.59 -6.12
N GLU A 77 -15.86 -11.83 -6.33
CA GLU A 77 -15.51 -12.81 -5.30
C GLU A 77 -14.20 -12.41 -4.59
N GLU A 78 -13.18 -11.97 -5.34
CA GLU A 78 -11.92 -11.46 -4.80
C GLU A 78 -12.15 -10.17 -4.01
N TYR A 79 -12.95 -9.23 -4.53
CA TYR A 79 -13.33 -8.03 -3.75
C TYR A 79 -14.02 -8.38 -2.44
N LYS A 80 -14.89 -9.40 -2.46
CA LYS A 80 -15.57 -9.88 -1.25
C LYS A 80 -14.55 -10.45 -0.26
N ALA A 81 -13.62 -11.29 -0.72
CA ALA A 81 -12.58 -11.86 0.11
C ALA A 81 -11.71 -10.78 0.80
N LEU A 82 -11.32 -9.74 0.06
CA LEU A 82 -10.57 -8.60 0.60
C LEU A 82 -11.32 -7.87 1.74
N THR A 83 -12.63 -7.76 1.64
CA THR A 83 -13.42 -7.00 2.62
C THR A 83 -13.88 -7.85 3.81
N GLU A 84 -14.02 -9.17 3.65
CA GLU A 84 -14.52 -10.07 4.68
C GLU A 84 -13.41 -10.67 5.56
N ASN A 85 -12.16 -10.67 5.09
CA ASN A 85 -11.02 -11.27 5.80
C ASN A 85 -9.91 -10.24 6.08
N PRO A 86 -10.17 -9.21 6.90
CA PRO A 86 -9.16 -8.20 7.18
C PRO A 86 -8.00 -8.79 7.99
N PHE A 87 -6.78 -8.41 7.62
CA PHE A 87 -5.62 -8.66 8.47
C PHE A 87 -5.67 -7.75 9.71
N VAL A 88 -5.14 -8.26 10.80
CA VAL A 88 -4.95 -7.49 12.03
C VAL A 88 -3.48 -7.36 12.36
N LEU A 89 -3.11 -6.27 13.01
CA LEU A 89 -1.75 -6.04 13.44
C LEU A 89 -1.34 -7.09 14.49
N GLY A 90 -0.37 -7.93 14.12
CA GLY A 90 0.20 -8.95 15.00
C GLY A 90 1.27 -8.40 15.96
N GLU A 91 2.03 -9.30 16.56
CA GLU A 91 3.21 -8.96 17.34
C GLU A 91 4.38 -8.59 16.43
N ALA A 92 5.28 -7.72 16.92
CA ALA A 92 6.50 -7.40 16.21
C ALA A 92 7.38 -8.67 16.07
N PRO A 93 7.81 -9.04 14.87
CA PRO A 93 8.68 -10.19 14.69
C PRO A 93 10.04 -9.92 15.34
N VAL A 94 10.71 -10.98 15.82
CA VAL A 94 12.10 -10.87 16.24
C VAL A 94 12.94 -10.57 14.99
N PRO A 95 13.77 -9.51 14.99
CA PRO A 95 14.63 -9.21 13.86
C PRO A 95 15.55 -10.39 13.54
N LEU A 96 15.45 -10.94 12.35
CA LEU A 96 16.34 -11.99 11.86
C LEU A 96 17.51 -11.34 11.15
N PHE A 97 18.73 -11.58 11.64
CA PHE A 97 19.93 -10.86 11.22
C PHE A 97 20.29 -11.03 9.74
N TYR A 98 19.97 -12.16 9.11
CA TYR A 98 20.21 -12.41 7.68
C TYR A 98 19.01 -12.96 6.90
N GLY A 99 17.96 -13.34 7.58
CA GLY A 99 16.79 -13.96 6.93
C GLY A 99 15.70 -12.97 6.61
N ALA A 100 15.71 -11.80 7.23
CA ALA A 100 14.65 -10.80 7.05
C ALA A 100 14.63 -10.22 5.62
N ALA A 101 15.78 -10.18 4.96
CA ALA A 101 15.89 -9.69 3.59
C ALA A 101 15.30 -10.67 2.53
N CYS A 102 14.88 -11.85 2.93
CA CYS A 102 14.40 -12.89 2.02
C CYS A 102 13.03 -13.45 2.45
N GLN A 103 12.35 -12.78 3.37
CA GLN A 103 11.01 -13.23 3.82
C GLN A 103 9.92 -12.42 3.14
N ASP A 104 9.07 -13.13 2.44
CA ASP A 104 7.80 -12.63 1.93
C ASP A 104 6.85 -12.48 3.13
N VAL A 105 6.85 -11.30 3.74
CA VAL A 105 6.06 -11.01 4.94
C VAL A 105 5.30 -9.70 4.80
N ASN A 106 4.10 -9.69 5.34
CA ASN A 106 3.36 -8.45 5.53
C ASN A 106 3.89 -7.74 6.78
N THR A 107 4.33 -6.51 6.65
CA THR A 107 4.87 -5.73 7.77
C THR A 107 4.33 -4.31 7.82
N VAL A 108 4.24 -3.76 9.03
CA VAL A 108 4.01 -2.34 9.28
C VAL A 108 5.20 -1.81 10.07
N GLY A 109 5.87 -0.79 9.54
CA GLY A 109 7.13 -0.27 10.08
C GLY A 109 8.33 -1.14 9.72
N GLY A 110 9.49 -0.80 10.28
CA GLY A 110 10.75 -1.47 9.97
C GLY A 110 11.37 -0.99 8.66
N PHE A 111 11.85 -1.94 7.87
CA PHE A 111 12.51 -1.69 6.58
C PHE A 111 11.82 -2.47 5.47
N ALA A 112 11.73 -1.87 4.28
CA ALA A 112 11.20 -2.54 3.10
C ALA A 112 12.13 -3.67 2.67
N ASN A 113 11.54 -4.81 2.30
CA ASN A 113 12.22 -5.88 1.57
C ASN A 113 11.87 -5.72 0.09
N TRP A 114 12.68 -4.95 -0.64
CA TRP A 114 12.42 -4.63 -2.04
C TRP A 114 12.56 -5.84 -2.95
N VAL A 115 11.52 -6.10 -3.74
CA VAL A 115 11.53 -7.17 -4.77
C VAL A 115 12.48 -6.81 -5.91
N GLN A 116 12.56 -5.53 -6.26
CA GLN A 116 13.45 -4.95 -7.25
C GLN A 116 14.40 -3.96 -6.58
N ASP A 117 14.68 -2.84 -7.22
CA ASP A 117 15.49 -1.77 -6.66
C ASP A 117 14.73 -0.99 -5.58
N ALA A 118 15.48 -0.46 -4.60
CA ALA A 118 14.91 0.40 -3.57
C ALA A 118 14.43 1.72 -4.20
N GLU A 119 13.13 1.96 -4.12
CA GLU A 119 12.47 3.05 -4.85
C GLU A 119 11.59 3.86 -3.89
N TYR A 120 12.22 4.83 -3.21
CA TYR A 120 11.48 5.73 -2.31
C TYR A 120 10.77 6.83 -3.09
N THR A 121 9.47 6.90 -2.90
CA THR A 121 8.61 7.89 -3.56
C THR A 121 8.87 9.30 -3.05
N THR A 122 8.77 10.26 -3.93
CA THR A 122 8.78 11.69 -3.57
C THR A 122 7.35 12.19 -3.36
N CYS A 123 7.12 12.85 -2.23
CA CYS A 123 5.81 13.44 -1.93
C CYS A 123 5.44 14.48 -3.00
N PRO A 124 4.29 14.34 -3.67
CA PRO A 124 3.89 15.25 -4.74
C PRO A 124 3.58 16.67 -4.26
N HIS A 125 3.36 16.85 -2.94
CA HIS A 125 3.03 18.15 -2.37
C HIS A 125 4.27 18.92 -1.89
N CYS A 126 5.18 18.30 -1.13
CA CYS A 126 6.34 19.00 -0.55
C CYS A 126 7.69 18.67 -1.19
N GLY A 127 7.75 17.71 -2.11
CA GLY A 127 8.98 17.30 -2.80
C GLY A 127 9.99 16.54 -1.93
N LYS A 128 9.66 16.19 -0.69
CA LYS A 128 10.53 15.40 0.19
C LYS A 128 10.36 13.90 -0.07
N PRO A 129 11.41 13.07 0.12
CA PRO A 129 11.26 11.62 0.16
C PRO A 129 10.22 11.20 1.19
N MET A 130 9.35 10.27 0.81
CA MET A 130 8.36 9.71 1.71
C MET A 130 9.00 8.65 2.61
N LYS A 131 8.35 8.33 3.72
CA LYS A 131 8.83 7.34 4.68
C LYS A 131 8.17 6.01 4.41
N TYR A 132 8.94 4.93 4.40
CA TYR A 132 8.39 3.59 4.37
C TYR A 132 7.42 3.38 5.55
N LEU A 133 6.27 2.81 5.25
CA LEU A 133 5.21 2.54 6.21
C LEU A 133 4.93 1.04 6.33
N ALA A 134 4.73 0.36 5.21
CA ALA A 134 4.31 -1.04 5.20
C ALA A 134 4.65 -1.73 3.88
N GLN A 135 4.67 -3.04 3.91
CA GLN A 135 4.61 -3.88 2.71
C GLN A 135 3.54 -4.95 2.87
N ILE A 136 2.86 -5.25 1.76
CA ILE A 136 1.80 -6.24 1.68
C ILE A 136 2.15 -7.18 0.52
N GLN A 137 2.34 -8.46 0.84
CA GLN A 137 2.59 -9.48 -0.16
C GLN A 137 1.32 -9.72 -0.98
N TRP A 138 1.44 -9.67 -2.30
CA TRP A 138 0.27 -9.70 -3.18
C TRP A 138 -0.41 -11.07 -3.22
N ASP A 139 0.33 -12.16 -3.00
CA ASP A 139 -0.18 -13.53 -2.86
C ASP A 139 -1.03 -13.73 -1.60
N THR A 140 -0.88 -12.89 -0.58
CA THR A 140 -1.74 -12.89 0.61
C THR A 140 -3.06 -12.15 0.38
N VAL A 141 -3.15 -11.39 -0.71
CA VAL A 141 -4.33 -10.60 -1.10
C VAL A 141 -5.15 -11.34 -2.17
N PHE A 142 -4.47 -11.94 -3.13
CA PHE A 142 -5.09 -12.66 -4.26
C PHE A 142 -4.40 -14.01 -4.48
N ASP A 143 -5.18 -15.04 -4.72
CA ASP A 143 -4.65 -16.35 -5.08
C ASP A 143 -3.81 -16.26 -6.36
N CYS A 144 -2.63 -16.86 -6.35
CA CYS A 144 -1.69 -16.92 -7.47
C CYS A 144 -1.17 -15.55 -7.97
N ALA A 145 -1.31 -14.48 -7.17
CA ALA A 145 -0.71 -13.20 -7.49
C ALA A 145 0.76 -13.15 -7.06
N GLU A 146 1.55 -12.32 -7.72
CA GLU A 146 2.98 -12.14 -7.43
C GLU A 146 3.28 -10.70 -7.05
N GLY A 147 4.35 -10.50 -6.29
CA GLY A 147 4.88 -9.20 -5.96
C GLY A 147 4.47 -8.66 -4.60
N THR A 148 4.86 -7.43 -4.37
CA THR A 148 4.68 -6.73 -3.09
C THR A 148 4.16 -5.33 -3.34
N LEU A 149 3.13 -4.95 -2.60
CA LEU A 149 2.67 -3.56 -2.52
C LEU A 149 3.42 -2.85 -1.40
N TYR A 150 4.22 -1.86 -1.75
CA TYR A 150 4.90 -0.98 -0.80
C TYR A 150 4.04 0.23 -0.53
N VAL A 151 3.92 0.57 0.74
CA VAL A 151 3.19 1.73 1.21
C VAL A 151 4.16 2.68 1.89
N GLU A 152 4.16 3.92 1.47
CA GLU A 152 4.96 4.99 2.07
C GLU A 152 4.07 6.17 2.44
N PHE A 153 4.51 7.02 3.34
CA PHE A 153 3.73 8.18 3.76
C PHE A 153 4.57 9.42 3.99
N CYS A 154 3.95 10.57 3.78
CA CYS A 154 4.45 11.87 4.16
C CYS A 154 3.62 12.38 5.35
N PRO A 155 4.15 12.36 6.59
CA PRO A 155 3.40 12.80 7.76
C PRO A 155 3.07 14.30 7.74
N ASP A 156 3.96 15.12 7.15
CA ASP A 156 3.79 16.56 7.07
C ASP A 156 2.62 16.96 6.14
N CYS A 157 2.39 16.18 5.08
CA CYS A 157 1.38 16.47 4.07
C CYS A 157 0.15 15.55 4.16
N GLN A 158 0.19 14.53 5.02
CA GLN A 158 -0.85 13.50 5.12
C GLN A 158 -1.15 12.83 3.78
N ILE A 159 -0.07 12.47 3.06
CA ILE A 159 -0.15 11.80 1.75
C ILE A 159 0.45 10.41 1.87
N ILE A 160 -0.22 9.45 1.27
CA ILE A 160 0.21 8.06 1.09
C ILE A 160 0.63 7.85 -0.36
N SER A 161 1.68 7.06 -0.57
CA SER A 161 1.97 6.43 -1.85
C SER A 161 1.89 4.91 -1.75
N MET A 162 1.47 4.29 -2.81
CA MET A 162 1.42 2.84 -2.96
C MET A 162 2.00 2.46 -4.30
N GLN A 163 2.99 1.59 -4.30
CA GLN A 163 3.61 1.07 -5.52
C GLN A 163 3.75 -0.45 -5.43
N HIS A 164 3.51 -1.10 -6.55
CA HIS A 164 3.62 -2.55 -6.68
C HIS A 164 4.90 -2.89 -7.43
N GLN A 165 5.70 -3.82 -6.88
CA GLN A 165 6.85 -4.42 -7.57
C GLN A 165 6.64 -5.92 -7.67
N GLN A 166 7.02 -6.49 -8.81
CA GLN A 166 7.00 -7.93 -9.07
C GLN A 166 8.27 -8.35 -9.83
N THR A 167 8.61 -9.62 -9.80
CA THR A 167 9.75 -10.19 -10.53
C THR A 167 9.43 -10.39 -12.00
#